data_10d99f1eb78831de1789421aedcf829d
#
_entry.id   10d99f1eb78831de1789421aedcf829d
#
_cell.length_a   1.000
_cell.length_b   1.000
_cell.length_c   1.000
_cell.angle_alpha   90.00
_cell.angle_beta   90.00
_cell.angle_gamma   90.00
#
_symmetry.space_group_name_H-M   'P 1'
#
loop_
_entity.id
_entity.type
_entity.pdbx_description
1 polymer ?
#
loop_
_entity_poly.entity_id
_entity_poly.type
_entity_poly.pdbx_seq_one_letter_code
_entity_poly.pdbx_strand_id
1 'polypeptide(L)'
;MRPNDRRYYETHEWIKPDGDTMLIGITDFAVQKLSNGNEADLVYCDLPEVGRMLEAGDTFGEIESVKAVSDLNCPVAGEVVEVNTQIEDHLEILSKDPWKAGWLIRIKPALKSLDALMDAGAYEKHLAQHP
;
A
#
# COMPACT_ATOMS: atom_id res chain seq x y z
N MET A 1 -1.93 -17.34 -3.96
CA MET A 1 -2.98 -16.71 -3.16
C MET A 1 -2.42 -15.52 -2.38
N ARG A 2 -3.18 -14.47 -2.27
CA ARG A 2 -2.72 -13.28 -1.54
C ARG A 2 -2.66 -13.56 -0.04
N PRO A 3 -1.76 -12.89 0.70
CA PRO A 3 -1.60 -13.14 2.13
C PRO A 3 -2.89 -12.92 2.93
N ASN A 4 -3.13 -13.76 3.93
CA ASN A 4 -4.30 -13.68 4.81
C ASN A 4 -3.95 -13.15 6.20
N ASP A 5 -2.73 -12.64 6.41
CA ASP A 5 -2.25 -12.07 7.66
C ASP A 5 -2.42 -10.57 7.73
N ARG A 6 -3.19 -10.01 6.80
CA ARG A 6 -3.39 -8.57 6.63
C ARG A 6 -4.76 -8.28 6.05
N ARG A 7 -5.10 -7.00 5.96
CA ARG A 7 -6.36 -6.55 5.37
C ARG A 7 -6.09 -5.71 4.13
N TYR A 8 -7.14 -5.46 3.36
CA TYR A 8 -7.05 -4.83 2.05
C TYR A 8 -8.06 -3.71 1.93
N TYR A 9 -7.64 -2.61 1.28
CA TYR A 9 -8.48 -1.45 1.02
C TYR A 9 -8.96 -1.46 -0.42
N GLU A 10 -10.09 -0.80 -0.68
CA GLU A 10 -10.73 -0.82 -2.00
C GLU A 10 -9.87 -0.23 -3.11
N THR A 11 -8.91 0.63 -2.78
CA THR A 11 -7.98 1.23 -3.75
C THR A 11 -6.66 0.48 -3.85
N HIS A 12 -6.63 -0.75 -3.31
CA HIS A 12 -5.53 -1.72 -3.49
C HIS A 12 -4.30 -1.48 -2.62
N GLU A 13 -4.47 -0.83 -1.48
CA GLU A 13 -3.45 -0.84 -0.44
C GLU A 13 -3.72 -2.02 0.51
N TRP A 14 -2.63 -2.58 1.06
CA TRP A 14 -2.75 -3.56 2.15
C TRP A 14 -2.26 -2.93 3.45
N ILE A 15 -2.78 -3.43 4.58
CA ILE A 15 -2.36 -2.99 5.90
C ILE A 15 -2.18 -4.20 6.80
N LYS A 16 -1.02 -4.28 7.46
CA LYS A 16 -0.64 -5.42 8.28
C LYS A 16 -0.25 -4.96 9.68
N PRO A 17 -0.89 -5.51 10.74
CA PRO A 17 -0.46 -5.22 12.11
C PRO A 17 0.96 -5.71 12.35
N ASP A 18 1.74 -4.90 13.07
CA ASP A 18 3.11 -5.22 13.44
C ASP A 18 3.40 -4.59 14.81
N GLY A 19 3.12 -5.34 15.89
CA GLY A 19 3.21 -4.81 17.24
C GLY A 19 2.19 -3.70 17.47
N ASP A 20 2.66 -2.55 17.96
CA ASP A 20 1.81 -1.38 18.19
C ASP A 20 1.61 -0.52 16.95
N THR A 21 2.24 -0.89 15.85
CA THR A 21 2.17 -0.15 14.60
C THR A 21 1.57 -1.00 13.50
N MET A 22 1.35 -0.40 12.34
CA MET A 22 0.87 -1.12 11.16
C MET A 22 1.69 -0.72 9.95
N LEU A 23 2.02 -1.73 9.12
CA LEU A 23 2.68 -1.50 7.84
C LEU A 23 1.64 -1.35 6.75
N ILE A 24 1.88 -0.44 5.81
CA ILE A 24 1.01 -0.21 4.66
C ILE A 24 1.84 -0.32 3.39
N GLY A 25 1.31 -1.02 2.41
CA GLY A 25 1.89 -1.12 1.08
C GLY A 25 0.80 -1.24 0.03
N ILE A 26 1.18 -1.60 -1.19
CA ILE A 26 0.24 -1.82 -2.28
C ILE A 26 0.26 -3.28 -2.71
N THR A 27 -0.87 -3.74 -3.25
CA THR A 27 -1.01 -5.15 -3.64
C THR A 27 -0.28 -5.42 -4.96
N ASP A 28 -0.05 -6.69 -5.23
CA ASP A 28 0.48 -7.15 -6.51
C ASP A 28 -0.40 -6.69 -7.68
N PHE A 29 -1.72 -6.66 -7.47
CA PHE A 29 -2.65 -6.19 -8.49
C PHE A 29 -2.38 -4.72 -8.83
N ALA A 30 -2.19 -3.87 -7.81
CA ALA A 30 -1.89 -2.45 -8.02
C ALA A 30 -0.58 -2.27 -8.78
N VAL A 31 0.46 -3.01 -8.37
CA VAL A 31 1.77 -2.93 -9.03
C VAL A 31 1.67 -3.36 -10.49
N GLN A 32 1.00 -4.47 -10.76
CA GLN A 32 0.88 -5.00 -12.11
C GLN A 32 0.08 -4.04 -13.01
N LYS A 33 -0.98 -3.46 -12.47
CA LYS A 33 -1.81 -2.53 -13.24
C LYS A 33 -1.04 -1.26 -13.61
N LEU A 34 -0.20 -0.74 -12.70
CA LEU A 34 0.64 0.42 -12.95
C LEU A 34 1.76 0.12 -13.93
N SER A 35 2.46 -0.98 -13.72
CA SER A 35 3.65 -1.35 -14.49
C SER A 35 3.31 -2.09 -15.78
N ASN A 36 2.07 -2.52 -15.94
CA ASN A 36 1.64 -3.35 -17.07
C ASN A 36 2.50 -4.62 -17.19
N GLY A 37 2.94 -5.16 -16.04
CA GLY A 37 3.78 -6.35 -15.98
C GLY A 37 5.26 -6.12 -16.18
N ASN A 38 5.69 -4.88 -16.39
CA ASN A 38 7.10 -4.54 -16.62
C ASN A 38 7.62 -3.64 -15.48
N GLU A 39 8.49 -4.18 -14.62
CA GLU A 39 9.00 -3.43 -13.45
C GLU A 39 9.75 -2.15 -13.84
N ALA A 40 10.31 -2.08 -15.03
CA ALA A 40 11.01 -0.89 -15.52
C ALA A 40 10.05 0.27 -15.82
N ASP A 41 8.75 0.01 -15.88
CA ASP A 41 7.75 1.04 -16.14
C ASP A 41 7.43 1.88 -14.90
N LEU A 42 7.82 1.45 -13.70
CA LEU A 42 7.68 2.26 -12.49
C LEU A 42 8.82 3.29 -12.48
N VAL A 43 8.48 4.57 -12.42
CA VAL A 43 9.49 5.64 -12.62
C VAL A 43 9.64 6.56 -11.42
N TYR A 44 8.66 6.64 -10.52
CA TYR A 44 8.71 7.57 -9.40
C TYR A 44 7.77 7.13 -8.29
N CYS A 45 8.19 7.38 -7.04
CA CYS A 45 7.36 7.17 -5.85
C CYS A 45 7.58 8.33 -4.89
N ASP A 46 6.47 8.98 -4.50
CA ASP A 46 6.50 10.04 -3.50
C ASP A 46 5.89 9.51 -2.21
N LEU A 47 6.64 9.58 -1.11
CA LEU A 47 6.22 9.11 0.20
C LEU A 47 6.17 10.28 1.19
N PRO A 48 5.35 10.19 2.25
CA PRO A 48 5.20 11.29 3.21
C PRO A 48 6.39 11.42 4.14
N GLU A 49 6.40 12.50 4.92
CA GLU A 49 7.37 12.69 5.98
C GLU A 49 6.88 12.02 7.27
N VAL A 50 7.84 11.56 8.08
CA VAL A 50 7.56 11.06 9.44
C VAL A 50 6.92 12.18 10.25
N GLY A 51 5.90 11.84 11.02
CA GLY A 51 5.15 12.80 11.84
C GLY A 51 3.85 13.26 11.20
N ARG A 52 3.63 12.98 9.92
CA ARG A 52 2.39 13.39 9.26
C ARG A 52 1.19 12.63 9.83
N MET A 53 0.13 13.35 10.17
CA MET A 53 -1.12 12.76 10.62
C MET A 53 -2.02 12.51 9.42
N LEU A 54 -2.59 11.29 9.36
CA LEU A 54 -3.46 10.86 8.27
C LEU A 54 -4.82 10.47 8.80
N GLU A 55 -5.86 10.83 8.06
CA GLU A 55 -7.21 10.32 8.29
C GLU A 55 -7.46 9.14 7.35
N ALA A 56 -8.47 8.32 7.67
CA ALA A 56 -8.85 7.22 6.79
C ALA A 56 -9.26 7.77 5.42
N GLY A 57 -8.68 7.22 4.36
CA GLY A 57 -8.93 7.67 3.00
C GLY A 57 -8.01 8.76 2.49
N ASP A 58 -7.19 9.36 3.37
CA ASP A 58 -6.26 10.41 2.94
C ASP A 58 -5.21 9.84 1.99
N THR A 59 -4.85 10.65 0.99
CA THR A 59 -3.72 10.34 0.10
C THR A 59 -2.43 10.67 0.83
N PHE A 60 -1.53 9.68 0.95
CA PHE A 60 -0.26 9.88 1.64
C PHE A 60 0.94 9.99 0.69
N GLY A 61 0.73 9.69 -0.57
CA GLY A 61 1.78 9.75 -1.58
C GLY A 61 1.25 9.32 -2.92
N GLU A 62 2.18 9.07 -3.85
CA GLU A 62 1.80 8.59 -5.18
C GLU A 62 2.90 7.75 -5.79
N ILE A 63 2.51 6.87 -6.73
CA ILE A 63 3.44 6.10 -7.56
C ILE A 63 3.17 6.44 -9.01
N GLU A 64 4.22 6.73 -9.74
CA GLU A 64 4.14 7.09 -11.16
C GLU A 64 4.78 6.00 -12.01
N SER A 65 4.06 5.61 -13.06
CA SER A 65 4.59 4.75 -14.12
C SER A 65 4.71 5.57 -15.41
N VAL A 66 5.25 4.96 -16.45
CA VAL A 66 5.37 5.64 -17.76
C VAL A 66 4.00 5.98 -18.35
N LYS A 67 2.92 5.34 -17.92
CA LYS A 67 1.58 5.54 -18.48
C LYS A 67 0.60 6.23 -17.54
N ALA A 68 0.86 6.27 -16.21
CA ALA A 68 -0.14 6.71 -15.26
C ALA A 68 0.48 7.14 -13.93
N VAL A 69 -0.32 7.88 -13.15
CA VAL A 69 -0.01 8.21 -11.77
C VAL A 69 -1.14 7.64 -10.91
N SER A 70 -0.78 7.00 -9.80
CA SER A 70 -1.74 6.44 -8.86
C SER A 70 -1.52 7.01 -7.47
N ASP A 71 -2.60 7.50 -6.85
CA ASP A 71 -2.56 7.97 -5.47
C ASP A 71 -2.44 6.77 -4.53
N LEU A 72 -1.72 6.98 -3.42
CA LEU A 72 -1.62 6.03 -2.34
C LEU A 72 -2.51 6.50 -1.19
N ASN A 73 -3.51 5.68 -0.84
CA ASN A 73 -4.52 6.07 0.14
C ASN A 73 -4.34 5.29 1.43
N CYS A 74 -4.49 5.99 2.56
CA CYS A 74 -4.32 5.38 3.88
C CYS A 74 -5.64 4.73 4.32
N PRO A 75 -5.65 3.41 4.61
CA PRO A 75 -6.90 2.73 4.95
C PRO A 75 -7.48 3.12 6.31
N VAL A 76 -6.64 3.57 7.24
CA VAL A 76 -7.06 3.93 8.60
C VAL A 76 -6.33 5.17 9.06
N ALA A 77 -6.92 5.89 10.03
CA ALA A 77 -6.28 7.08 10.62
C ALA A 77 -5.06 6.69 11.45
N GLY A 78 -4.02 7.49 11.39
CA GLY A 78 -2.81 7.28 12.18
C GLY A 78 -1.71 8.28 11.88
N GLU A 79 -0.63 8.17 12.63
CA GLU A 79 0.57 9.00 12.45
C GLU A 79 1.65 8.21 11.73
N VAL A 80 2.26 8.81 10.71
CA VAL A 80 3.40 8.20 10.02
C VAL A 80 4.61 8.21 10.96
N VAL A 81 5.09 7.03 11.31
CA VAL A 81 6.24 6.89 12.23
C VAL A 81 7.49 6.37 11.55
N GLU A 82 7.35 5.79 10.36
CA GLU A 82 8.49 5.31 9.56
C GLU A 82 8.11 5.30 8.09
N VAL A 83 9.08 5.56 7.22
CA VAL A 83 8.91 5.55 5.76
C VAL A 83 10.00 4.68 5.16
N ASN A 84 9.64 3.82 4.22
CA ASN A 84 10.59 2.95 3.54
C ASN A 84 11.27 3.72 2.39
N THR A 85 12.30 4.47 2.74
CA THR A 85 13.00 5.31 1.77
C THR A 85 13.71 4.54 0.66
N GLN A 86 13.95 3.23 0.85
CA GLN A 86 14.56 2.41 -0.19
C GLN A 86 13.69 2.32 -1.44
N ILE A 87 12.37 2.39 -1.29
CA ILE A 87 11.45 2.30 -2.43
C ILE A 87 11.69 3.42 -3.43
N GLU A 88 11.99 4.62 -2.96
CA GLU A 88 12.23 5.77 -3.84
C GLU A 88 13.42 5.56 -4.77
N ASP A 89 14.43 4.81 -4.31
CA ASP A 89 15.63 4.52 -5.09
C ASP A 89 15.60 3.16 -5.79
N HIS A 90 14.67 2.27 -5.37
CA HIS A 90 14.61 0.89 -5.83
C HIS A 90 13.16 0.47 -6.07
N LEU A 91 12.52 1.08 -7.05
CA LEU A 91 11.10 0.83 -7.37
C LEU A 91 10.83 -0.62 -7.77
N GLU A 92 11.84 -1.32 -8.27
CA GLU A 92 11.72 -2.74 -8.64
C GLU A 92 11.35 -3.63 -7.46
N ILE A 93 11.58 -3.19 -6.23
CA ILE A 93 11.18 -3.94 -5.03
C ILE A 93 9.67 -4.15 -5.01
N LEU A 94 8.89 -3.16 -5.48
CA LEU A 94 7.44 -3.26 -5.53
C LEU A 94 6.97 -4.39 -6.43
N SER A 95 7.67 -4.63 -7.53
CA SER A 95 7.34 -5.72 -8.46
C SER A 95 7.80 -7.07 -7.94
N LYS A 96 8.95 -7.11 -7.26
CA LYS A 96 9.54 -8.36 -6.79
C LYS A 96 8.95 -8.86 -5.49
N ASP A 97 8.64 -7.95 -4.56
CA ASP A 97 8.14 -8.31 -3.24
C ASP A 97 7.26 -7.21 -2.65
N PRO A 98 6.03 -7.06 -3.17
CA PRO A 98 5.12 -6.03 -2.66
C PRO A 98 4.63 -6.32 -1.23
N TRP A 99 4.81 -7.56 -0.74
CA TRP A 99 4.21 -8.01 0.51
C TRP A 99 5.10 -7.84 1.74
N LYS A 100 6.41 -7.76 1.55
CA LYS A 100 7.40 -7.61 2.64
C LYS A 100 8.32 -6.44 2.41
N ALA A 101 9.33 -6.63 1.53
CA ALA A 101 10.32 -5.59 1.26
C ALA A 101 9.68 -4.33 0.67
N GLY A 102 8.54 -4.48 0.02
CA GLY A 102 7.80 -3.40 -0.62
C GLY A 102 6.87 -2.60 0.28
N TRP A 103 6.95 -2.74 1.61
CA TRP A 103 6.16 -1.88 2.49
C TRP A 103 6.52 -0.41 2.24
N LEU A 104 5.53 0.48 2.36
CA LEU A 104 5.72 1.89 2.02
C LEU A 104 5.88 2.75 3.26
N ILE A 105 4.93 2.64 4.20
CA ILE A 105 4.96 3.43 5.44
C ILE A 105 4.57 2.55 6.61
N ARG A 106 5.02 2.98 7.80
CA ARG A 106 4.58 2.41 9.08
C ARG A 106 3.82 3.51 9.81
N ILE A 107 2.63 3.19 10.31
CA ILE A 107 1.82 4.14 11.05
C ILE A 107 1.56 3.66 12.47
N LYS A 108 1.35 4.62 13.38
CA LYS A 108 0.78 4.36 14.68
C LYS A 108 -0.73 4.64 14.55
N PRO A 109 -1.57 3.59 14.51
CA PRO A 109 -2.98 3.78 14.22
C PRO A 109 -3.73 4.42 15.37
N ALA A 110 -4.73 5.24 15.05
CA ALA A 110 -5.63 5.81 16.05
C ALA A 110 -6.52 4.73 16.67
N LEU A 111 -6.96 3.77 15.86
CA LEU A 111 -7.70 2.59 16.30
C LEU A 111 -7.04 1.35 15.76
N LYS A 112 -6.99 0.29 16.56
CA LYS A 112 -6.31 -0.96 16.15
C LYS A 112 -7.20 -1.93 15.39
N SER A 113 -8.51 -1.65 15.28
CA SER A 113 -9.42 -2.55 14.57
C SER A 113 -9.33 -2.37 13.06
N LEU A 114 -9.23 -3.49 12.35
CA LEU A 114 -9.23 -3.55 10.89
C LEU A 114 -10.49 -4.22 10.34
N ASP A 115 -11.50 -4.40 11.18
CA ASP A 115 -12.70 -5.17 10.84
C ASP A 115 -13.51 -4.58 9.69
N ALA A 116 -13.40 -3.27 9.47
CA ALA A 116 -14.08 -2.60 8.36
C ALA A 116 -13.42 -2.84 7.01
N LEU A 117 -12.20 -3.39 7.00
CA LEU A 117 -11.44 -3.64 5.78
C LEU A 117 -11.61 -5.08 5.30
N MET A 118 -11.37 -5.29 4.01
CA MET A 118 -11.51 -6.61 3.40
C MET A 118 -10.40 -7.55 3.86
N ASP A 119 -10.77 -8.82 4.12
CA ASP A 119 -9.78 -9.89 4.22
C ASP A 119 -9.36 -10.34 2.80
N ALA A 120 -8.46 -11.31 2.72
CA ALA A 120 -7.97 -11.78 1.41
C ALA A 120 -9.10 -12.31 0.53
N GLY A 121 -10.04 -13.06 1.11
CA GLY A 121 -11.18 -13.61 0.35
C GLY A 121 -12.10 -12.53 -0.20
N ALA A 122 -12.42 -11.54 0.63
CA ALA A 122 -13.27 -10.42 0.21
C ALA A 122 -12.57 -9.58 -0.86
N TYR A 123 -11.26 -9.41 -0.75
CA TYR A 123 -10.48 -8.67 -1.73
C TYR A 123 -10.48 -9.39 -3.08
N GLU A 124 -10.34 -10.72 -3.10
CA GLU A 124 -10.41 -11.48 -4.35
C GLU A 124 -11.77 -11.28 -5.04
N LYS A 125 -12.85 -11.24 -4.26
CA LYS A 125 -14.18 -10.95 -4.81
C LYS A 125 -14.28 -9.54 -5.36
N HIS A 126 -13.67 -8.58 -4.66
CA HIS A 126 -13.63 -7.18 -5.10
C HIS A 126 -12.93 -7.07 -6.46
N LEU A 127 -11.81 -7.76 -6.64
CA LEU A 127 -11.06 -7.77 -7.90
C LEU A 127 -11.87 -8.38 -9.05
N ALA A 128 -12.65 -9.44 -8.77
CA ALA A 128 -13.48 -10.10 -9.76
C ALA A 128 -14.62 -9.19 -10.23
N GLN A 129 -15.14 -8.33 -9.37
CA GLN A 129 -16.23 -7.40 -9.66
C GLN A 129 -15.77 -6.10 -10.27
N HIS A 130 -14.52 -5.69 -10.01
CA HIS A 130 -13.95 -4.41 -10.43
C HIS A 130 -12.57 -4.61 -11.06
N PRO A 131 -12.49 -5.39 -12.16
CA PRO A 131 -11.20 -5.70 -12.78
C PRO A 131 -10.52 -4.50 -13.45
#